data_a042719311f9a82a04a466a31a27c4ae
#
_entry.id   a042719311f9a82a04a466a31a27c4ae
#
_cell.length_a   1.000
_cell.length_b   1.000
_cell.length_c   1.000
_cell.angle_alpha   90.00
_cell.angle_beta   90.00
_cell.angle_gamma   90.00
#
_symmetry.space_group_name_H-M   'P 1'
#
loop_
_entity.id
_entity.type
_entity.pdbx_description
1 polymer ?
#
loop_
_entity_poly.entity_id
_entity_poly.type
_entity_poly.pdbx_seq_one_letter_code
_entity_poly.pdbx_strand_id
1 'polypeptide(L)'
;PLLAEFQDRINWVSLQYDPAEQMGFYGPMVAGFNKDTGVNLAHDSTLINDLDICYPALLPACDLVISVNTSVVHACGAFGVPCWSLTPWRAAWRYQLEGNHMPWYGGHVEVIRQDETESWTPVLNRVKQYLSDWLWELDQC
;
A
#
# COMPACT_ATOMS: atom_id res chain seq x y z
N PRO A 1 -0.14 13.81 -8.97
CA PRO A 1 -0.51 12.58 -8.28
C PRO A 1 0.47 12.32 -7.14
N LEU A 2 0.02 11.69 -6.02
CA LEU A 2 0.84 11.44 -4.83
C LEU A 2 2.17 10.76 -5.18
N LEU A 3 2.15 9.71 -5.98
CA LEU A 3 3.36 8.97 -6.34
C LEU A 3 4.41 9.84 -7.05
N ALA A 4 3.99 10.78 -7.90
CA ALA A 4 4.91 11.65 -8.65
C ALA A 4 5.70 12.60 -7.73
N GLU A 5 5.13 13.00 -6.59
CA GLU A 5 5.81 13.92 -5.67
C GLU A 5 6.99 13.27 -4.94
N PHE A 6 7.00 11.94 -4.83
CA PHE A 6 8.02 11.19 -4.10
C PHE A 6 8.88 10.29 -4.99
N GLN A 7 8.71 10.32 -6.30
CA GLN A 7 9.40 9.40 -7.22
C GLN A 7 10.93 9.50 -7.22
N ASP A 8 11.47 10.66 -6.84
CA ASP A 8 12.92 10.86 -6.75
C ASP A 8 13.53 10.26 -5.45
N ARG A 9 12.68 9.86 -4.51
CA ARG A 9 13.06 9.33 -3.19
C ARG A 9 12.53 7.95 -2.90
N ILE A 10 11.46 7.52 -3.58
CA ILE A 10 10.77 6.25 -3.34
C ILE A 10 10.74 5.44 -4.63
N ASN A 11 11.18 4.19 -4.53
CA ASN A 11 11.00 3.18 -5.58
C ASN A 11 9.62 2.54 -5.42
N TRP A 12 8.69 2.90 -6.29
CA TRP A 12 7.32 2.41 -6.23
C TRP A 12 7.18 1.04 -6.88
N VAL A 13 6.53 0.10 -6.18
CA VAL A 13 6.20 -1.23 -6.69
C VAL A 13 4.70 -1.48 -6.53
N SER A 14 4.04 -1.87 -7.60
CA SER A 14 2.65 -2.30 -7.57
C SER A 14 2.56 -3.74 -7.07
N LEU A 15 1.80 -3.97 -6.01
CA LEU A 15 1.51 -5.29 -5.45
C LEU A 15 0.12 -5.81 -5.91
N GLN A 16 -0.47 -5.17 -6.91
CA GLN A 16 -1.79 -5.54 -7.42
C GLN A 16 -1.69 -6.80 -8.25
N TYR A 17 -2.20 -7.92 -7.74
CA TYR A 17 -2.27 -9.20 -8.46
C TYR A 17 -3.46 -9.24 -9.42
N ASP A 18 -3.29 -9.94 -10.53
CA ASP A 18 -4.33 -10.11 -11.53
C ASP A 18 -5.48 -11.00 -11.03
N PRO A 19 -6.74 -10.72 -11.41
CA PRO A 19 -7.82 -11.68 -11.22
C PRO A 19 -7.50 -13.00 -11.94
N ALA A 20 -7.81 -14.14 -11.33
CA ALA A 20 -7.52 -15.46 -11.90
C ALA A 20 -8.04 -15.67 -13.33
N GLU A 21 -9.11 -14.96 -13.69
CA GLU A 21 -9.76 -15.02 -15.00
C GLU A 21 -9.18 -14.01 -16.01
N GLN A 22 -8.28 -13.12 -15.58
CA GLN A 22 -7.74 -12.02 -16.39
C GLN A 22 -6.24 -11.84 -16.15
N MET A 23 -5.47 -12.92 -16.30
CA MET A 23 -4.00 -12.87 -16.16
C MET A 23 -3.40 -11.83 -17.13
N GLY A 24 -2.51 -10.98 -16.61
CA GLY A 24 -1.89 -9.89 -17.36
C GLY A 24 -2.72 -8.61 -17.44
N PHE A 25 -3.78 -8.48 -16.63
CA PHE A 25 -4.66 -7.30 -16.65
C PHE A 25 -3.99 -6.03 -16.13
N TYR A 26 -3.28 -6.12 -15.01
CA TYR A 26 -2.71 -4.94 -14.36
C TYR A 26 -1.40 -4.45 -15.01
N GLY A 27 -0.62 -5.31 -15.66
CA GLY A 27 0.61 -4.90 -16.34
C GLY A 27 0.39 -3.76 -17.34
N PRO A 28 -0.54 -3.87 -18.31
CA PRO A 28 -0.88 -2.80 -19.23
C PRO A 28 -1.46 -1.55 -18.55
N MET A 29 -2.21 -1.70 -17.46
CA MET A 29 -2.75 -0.57 -16.69
C MET A 29 -1.63 0.22 -16.00
N VAL A 30 -0.66 -0.45 -15.39
CA VAL A 30 0.51 0.18 -14.78
C VAL A 30 1.36 0.88 -15.85
N ALA A 31 1.58 0.24 -16.99
CA ALA A 31 2.30 0.85 -18.11
C ALA A 31 1.59 2.11 -18.65
N GLY A 32 0.26 2.07 -18.77
CA GLY A 32 -0.56 3.23 -19.14
C GLY A 32 -0.44 4.35 -18.09
N PHE A 33 -0.58 4.03 -16.82
CA PHE A 33 -0.41 4.97 -15.73
C PHE A 33 0.97 5.65 -15.76
N ASN A 34 2.04 4.88 -15.91
CA ASN A 34 3.41 5.39 -15.99
C ASN A 34 3.56 6.37 -17.17
N LYS A 35 3.02 6.01 -18.34
CA LYS A 35 3.05 6.86 -19.52
C LYS A 35 2.30 8.18 -19.32
N ASP A 36 1.12 8.13 -18.70
CA ASP A 36 0.25 9.29 -18.54
C ASP A 36 0.71 10.24 -17.43
N THR A 37 1.39 9.72 -16.42
CA THR A 37 1.80 10.48 -15.22
C THR A 37 3.29 10.78 -15.14
N GLY A 38 4.12 10.08 -15.90
CA GLY A 38 5.58 10.15 -15.81
C GLY A 38 6.16 9.46 -14.56
N VAL A 39 5.32 8.74 -13.79
CA VAL A 39 5.76 7.97 -12.62
C VAL A 39 6.40 6.67 -13.07
N ASN A 40 7.46 6.25 -12.38
CA ASN A 40 8.07 4.93 -12.57
C ASN A 40 7.53 3.96 -11.51
N LEU A 41 6.33 3.42 -11.75
CA LEU A 41 5.74 2.37 -10.93
C LEU A 41 6.13 1.01 -11.51
N ALA A 42 6.96 0.25 -10.78
CA ALA A 42 7.36 -1.10 -11.19
C ALA A 42 6.20 -2.10 -11.00
N HIS A 43 6.08 -3.05 -11.91
CA HIS A 43 5.10 -4.13 -11.82
C HIS A 43 5.64 -5.37 -12.52
N ASP A 44 5.68 -6.49 -11.80
CA ASP A 44 6.03 -7.81 -12.36
C ASP A 44 4.91 -8.79 -12.05
N SER A 45 4.05 -9.05 -13.03
CA SER A 45 2.90 -9.94 -12.88
C SER A 45 3.30 -11.39 -12.60
N THR A 46 4.50 -11.82 -12.97
CA THR A 46 4.95 -13.20 -12.71
C THR A 46 5.28 -13.41 -11.23
N LEU A 47 5.87 -12.42 -10.58
CA LEU A 47 6.17 -12.46 -9.16
C LEU A 47 4.93 -12.18 -8.30
N ILE A 48 4.10 -11.23 -8.71
CA ILE A 48 2.96 -10.75 -7.92
C ILE A 48 1.80 -11.74 -7.92
N ASN A 49 1.59 -12.46 -9.03
CA ASN A 49 0.52 -13.44 -9.14
C ASN A 49 0.84 -14.79 -8.46
N ASP A 50 2.10 -15.05 -8.18
CA ASP A 50 2.51 -16.18 -7.35
C ASP A 50 2.56 -15.78 -5.88
N LEU A 51 1.48 -16.05 -5.14
CA LEU A 51 1.38 -15.66 -3.73
C LEU A 51 2.39 -16.39 -2.82
N ASP A 52 2.83 -17.58 -3.21
CA ASP A 52 3.84 -18.35 -2.49
C ASP A 52 5.25 -17.72 -2.64
N ILE A 53 5.45 -16.89 -3.64
CA ILE A 53 6.67 -16.09 -3.85
C ILE A 53 6.44 -14.63 -3.38
N CYS A 54 5.36 -14.01 -3.81
CA CYS A 54 5.08 -12.60 -3.53
C CYS A 54 5.07 -12.30 -2.02
N TYR A 55 4.34 -13.08 -1.23
CA TYR A 55 4.19 -12.79 0.20
C TYR A 55 5.48 -13.03 0.99
N PRO A 56 6.17 -14.18 0.88
CA PRO A 56 7.38 -14.40 1.68
C PRO A 56 8.64 -13.71 1.16
N ALA A 57 8.70 -13.32 -0.11
CA ALA A 57 9.90 -12.71 -0.70
C ALA A 57 9.73 -11.22 -1.00
N LEU A 58 8.68 -10.83 -1.72
CA LEU A 58 8.52 -9.44 -2.17
C LEU A 58 8.05 -8.52 -1.03
N LEU A 59 7.10 -8.95 -0.19
CA LEU A 59 6.62 -8.11 0.91
C LEU A 59 7.73 -7.75 1.90
N PRO A 60 8.55 -8.69 2.41
CA PRO A 60 9.64 -8.35 3.32
C PRO A 60 10.76 -7.51 2.68
N ALA A 61 10.79 -7.41 1.36
CA ALA A 61 11.73 -6.53 0.64
C ALA A 61 11.22 -5.08 0.53
N CYS A 62 9.97 -4.82 0.92
CA CYS A 62 9.41 -3.47 0.97
C CYS A 62 9.67 -2.83 2.33
N ASP A 63 10.14 -1.59 2.36
CA ASP A 63 10.30 -0.81 3.60
C ASP A 63 8.95 -0.41 4.19
N LEU A 64 7.97 -0.17 3.31
CA LEU A 64 6.59 0.20 3.67
C LEU A 64 5.62 -0.30 2.60
N VAL A 65 4.49 -0.82 3.01
CA VAL A 65 3.37 -1.16 2.12
C VAL A 65 2.18 -0.24 2.39
N ILE A 66 1.60 0.33 1.34
CA ILE A 66 0.37 1.13 1.42
C ILE A 66 -0.71 0.38 0.64
N SER A 67 -1.77 -0.02 1.31
CA SER A 67 -2.84 -0.83 0.70
C SER A 67 -4.21 -0.46 1.25
N VAL A 68 -5.24 -0.73 0.48
CA VAL A 68 -6.62 -0.81 1.01
C VAL A 68 -6.81 -2.15 1.72
N ASN A 69 -7.97 -2.35 2.36
CA ASN A 69 -8.28 -3.55 3.16
C ASN A 69 -8.35 -4.84 2.32
N THR A 70 -7.19 -5.39 2.00
CA THR A 70 -7.01 -6.62 1.19
C THR A 70 -6.19 -7.67 1.95
N SER A 71 -5.99 -8.84 1.34
CA SER A 71 -5.11 -9.90 1.87
C SER A 71 -3.66 -9.43 2.07
N VAL A 72 -3.19 -8.47 1.28
CA VAL A 72 -1.85 -7.88 1.40
C VAL A 72 -1.64 -7.27 2.79
N VAL A 73 -2.63 -6.56 3.35
CA VAL A 73 -2.56 -6.01 4.71
C VAL A 73 -2.32 -7.10 5.76
N HIS A 74 -3.03 -8.23 5.62
CA HIS A 74 -2.88 -9.36 6.53
C HIS A 74 -1.54 -10.06 6.38
N ALA A 75 -1.05 -10.18 5.15
CA ALA A 75 0.27 -10.73 4.87
C ALA A 75 1.37 -9.83 5.45
N CYS A 76 1.31 -8.52 5.27
CA CYS A 76 2.23 -7.57 5.90
C CYS A 76 2.28 -7.75 7.42
N GLY A 77 1.12 -7.81 8.07
CA GLY A 77 1.04 -8.03 9.52
C GLY A 77 1.64 -9.36 9.96
N ALA A 78 1.42 -10.42 9.20
CA ALA A 78 1.95 -11.75 9.50
C ALA A 78 3.48 -11.84 9.31
N PHE A 79 4.04 -11.13 8.33
CA PHE A 79 5.49 -11.08 8.07
C PHE A 79 6.21 -9.95 8.82
N GLY A 80 5.50 -9.13 9.60
CA GLY A 80 6.09 -8.01 10.33
C GLY A 80 6.53 -6.84 9.43
N VAL A 81 5.95 -6.71 8.26
CA VAL A 81 6.24 -5.63 7.32
C VAL A 81 5.41 -4.39 7.67
N PRO A 82 6.01 -3.20 7.80
CA PRO A 82 5.26 -1.97 8.04
C PRO A 82 4.19 -1.76 6.95
N CYS A 83 2.96 -1.52 7.37
CA CYS A 83 1.84 -1.37 6.45
C CYS A 83 0.88 -0.27 6.89
N TRP A 84 0.57 0.64 5.98
CA TRP A 84 -0.52 1.59 6.14
C TRP A 84 -1.76 1.09 5.42
N SER A 85 -2.78 0.74 6.21
CA SER A 85 -4.07 0.29 5.69
C SER A 85 -5.03 1.46 5.51
N LEU A 86 -5.32 1.81 4.26
CA LEU A 86 -6.31 2.82 3.92
C LEU A 86 -7.71 2.22 4.12
N THR A 87 -8.32 2.57 5.22
CA THR A 87 -9.51 1.88 5.74
C THR A 87 -10.75 2.75 5.54
N PRO A 88 -11.80 2.26 4.87
CA PRO A 88 -13.04 3.00 4.70
C PRO A 88 -13.74 3.20 6.04
N TRP A 89 -14.63 4.21 6.13
CA TRP A 89 -15.45 4.47 7.31
C TRP A 89 -16.15 3.21 7.84
N ARG A 90 -16.82 2.46 6.96
CA ARG A 90 -17.48 1.19 7.29
C ARG A 90 -16.56 0.01 6.95
N ALA A 91 -15.55 -0.18 7.76
CA ALA A 91 -14.62 -1.29 7.61
C ALA A 91 -15.15 -2.59 8.20
N ALA A 92 -14.52 -3.71 7.85
CA ALA A 92 -14.76 -4.98 8.52
C ALA A 92 -14.36 -4.89 10.00
N TRP A 93 -15.05 -5.62 10.87
CA TRP A 93 -14.91 -5.59 12.34
C TRP A 93 -13.46 -5.73 12.83
N ARG A 94 -12.61 -6.44 12.12
CA ARG A 94 -11.19 -6.67 12.47
C ARG A 94 -10.33 -5.40 12.44
N TYR A 95 -10.76 -4.36 11.73
CA TYR A 95 -10.11 -3.04 11.72
C TYR A 95 -10.59 -2.13 12.84
N GLN A 96 -11.55 -2.59 13.66
CA GLN A 96 -12.22 -1.84 14.72
C GLN A 96 -12.93 -0.57 14.20
N LEU A 97 -13.59 0.16 15.08
CA LEU A 97 -14.23 1.44 14.77
C LEU A 97 -13.35 2.62 15.13
N GLU A 98 -12.42 2.43 16.06
CA GLU A 98 -11.53 3.46 16.60
C GLU A 98 -10.10 2.97 16.64
N GLY A 99 -9.16 3.90 16.85
CA GLY A 99 -7.75 3.60 16.91
C GLY A 99 -7.08 3.60 15.54
N ASN A 100 -5.76 3.64 15.56
CA ASN A 100 -4.92 3.74 14.37
C ASN A 100 -4.02 2.50 14.14
N HIS A 101 -4.22 1.42 14.89
CA HIS A 101 -3.49 0.17 14.72
C HIS A 101 -4.43 -1.01 14.60
N MET A 102 -4.03 -1.99 13.81
CA MET A 102 -4.75 -3.25 13.74
C MET A 102 -4.30 -4.16 14.89
N PRO A 103 -5.21 -4.55 15.82
CA PRO A 103 -4.80 -5.20 17.07
C PRO A 103 -4.13 -6.56 16.90
N TRP A 104 -4.31 -7.21 15.77
CA TRP A 104 -3.78 -8.56 15.51
C TRP A 104 -2.28 -8.61 15.23
N TYR A 105 -1.67 -7.45 14.84
CA TYR A 105 -0.33 -7.44 14.24
C TYR A 105 0.67 -6.55 14.97
N GLY A 106 0.48 -6.33 16.26
CA GLY A 106 1.50 -5.76 17.16
C GLY A 106 2.06 -4.39 16.75
N GLY A 107 1.29 -3.59 16.01
CA GLY A 107 1.73 -2.26 15.56
C GLY A 107 2.31 -2.21 14.14
N HIS A 108 2.55 -3.36 13.48
CA HIS A 108 3.05 -3.37 12.11
C HIS A 108 2.01 -2.85 11.09
N VAL A 109 0.72 -2.90 11.41
CA VAL A 109 -0.34 -2.40 10.55
C VAL A 109 -0.98 -1.18 11.18
N GLU A 110 -0.70 -0.03 10.60
CA GLU A 110 -1.33 1.23 10.95
C GLU A 110 -2.58 1.47 10.09
N VAL A 111 -3.64 1.98 10.70
CA VAL A 111 -4.94 2.21 10.06
C VAL A 111 -5.13 3.70 9.79
N ILE A 112 -5.13 4.09 8.53
CA ILE A 112 -5.47 5.45 8.08
C ILE A 112 -6.92 5.45 7.64
N ARG A 113 -7.81 5.86 8.56
CA ARG A 113 -9.26 5.72 8.41
C ARG A 113 -9.89 6.90 7.69
N GLN A 114 -10.80 6.60 6.78
CA GLN A 114 -11.72 7.57 6.19
C GLN A 114 -12.78 7.99 7.23
N ASP A 115 -13.10 9.28 7.32
CA ASP A 115 -14.21 9.77 8.12
C ASP A 115 -15.57 9.53 7.43
N GLU A 116 -16.67 9.57 8.17
CA GLU A 116 -17.99 9.13 7.72
C GLU A 116 -18.46 9.75 6.40
N THR A 117 -18.17 11.02 6.19
CA THR A 117 -18.66 11.78 5.03
C THR A 117 -17.55 12.19 4.08
N GLU A 118 -16.30 11.83 4.37
CA GLU A 118 -15.19 12.28 3.53
C GLU A 118 -15.01 11.42 2.26
N SER A 119 -14.49 12.07 1.23
CA SER A 119 -13.94 11.36 0.07
C SER A 119 -12.58 10.73 0.40
N TRP A 120 -11.98 10.03 -0.56
CA TRP A 120 -10.62 9.50 -0.40
C TRP A 120 -9.52 10.59 -0.44
N THR A 121 -9.83 11.79 -0.93
CA THR A 121 -8.85 12.88 -1.05
C THR A 121 -8.21 13.28 0.29
N PRO A 122 -8.98 13.50 1.39
CA PRO A 122 -8.38 13.77 2.70
C PRO A 122 -7.51 12.62 3.22
N VAL A 123 -7.90 11.36 2.99
CA VAL A 123 -7.10 10.18 3.34
C VAL A 123 -5.76 10.21 2.62
N LEU A 124 -5.76 10.45 1.31
CA LEU A 124 -4.53 10.54 0.51
C LEU A 124 -3.65 11.73 0.91
N ASN A 125 -4.25 12.84 1.34
CA ASN A 125 -3.48 13.97 1.89
C ASN A 125 -2.80 13.60 3.21
N ARG A 126 -3.44 12.82 4.09
CA ARG A 126 -2.80 12.28 5.30
C ARG A 126 -1.64 11.34 4.96
N VAL A 127 -1.85 10.44 3.98
CA VAL A 127 -0.77 9.56 3.49
C VAL A 127 0.41 10.37 2.98
N LYS A 128 0.16 11.43 2.21
CA LYS A 128 1.21 12.34 1.73
C LYS A 128 2.00 12.97 2.88
N GLN A 129 1.31 13.48 3.90
CA GLN A 129 1.95 14.06 5.06
C GLN A 129 2.81 13.03 5.80
N TYR A 130 2.27 11.84 6.06
CA TYR A 130 2.97 10.75 6.75
C TYR A 130 4.20 10.27 5.97
N LEU A 131 4.12 10.21 4.63
CA LEU A 131 5.29 9.91 3.79
C LEU A 131 6.37 10.98 3.92
N SER A 132 5.99 12.25 3.94
CA SER A 132 6.94 13.36 4.12
C SER A 132 7.64 13.27 5.47
N ASP A 133 6.89 13.01 6.53
CA ASP A 133 7.41 12.88 7.89
C ASP A 133 8.33 11.66 8.03
N TRP A 134 7.91 10.52 7.49
CA TRP A 134 8.69 9.27 7.48
C TRP A 134 10.01 9.42 6.72
N LEU A 135 10.01 10.05 5.55
CA LEU A 135 11.22 10.31 4.78
C LEU A 135 12.14 11.30 5.48
N TRP A 136 11.58 12.28 6.19
CA TRP A 136 12.39 13.21 6.98
C TRP A 136 13.09 12.50 8.15
N GLU A 137 12.42 11.60 8.85
CA GLU A 137 12.99 10.78 9.92
C GLU A 137 14.15 9.92 9.41
N LEU A 138 14.02 9.29 8.22
CA LEU A 138 15.08 8.51 7.60
C LEU A 138 16.32 9.35 7.29
N ASP A 139 16.16 10.62 6.94
CA ASP A 139 17.29 11.53 6.66
C ASP A 139 18.06 11.93 7.93
N GLN A 140 17.51 11.72 9.12
CA GLN A 140 18.15 12.03 10.40
C GLN A 140 18.96 10.87 10.98
N CYS A 141 18.82 9.64 10.43
CA CYS A 141 19.53 8.43 10.86
C CYS A 141 20.82 8.22 10.08
#